data_52cad49952efaeb042fb0cf18fb066d4
#
_entry.id   52cad49952efaeb042fb0cf18fb066d4
#
_cell.length_a   1.000
_cell.length_b   1.000
_cell.length_c   1.000
_cell.angle_alpha   90.00
_cell.angle_beta   90.00
_cell.angle_gamma   90.00
#
_symmetry.space_group_name_H-M   'P 1'
#
loop_
_entity.id
_entity.type
_entity.pdbx_description
1 polymer ?
#
loop_
_entity_poly.entity_id
_entity_poly.type
_entity_poly.pdbx_seq_one_letter_code
_entity_poly.pdbx_strand_id
1 'polypeptide(L)'
;MKTTVERLAPTRVKLAIEVTPEEFKPSLDHAYEHIAETVNIPGFRKGKIPAAILDQRVGRGAILAHAINDGLDGIYRQAIENEKLRPLGAPSANVVSAPDEKTFAGNLVVEIEVEVRPEIKLPETKGLKVTVDAIKVSDEEVDAEVSRLRARFGSLKTVERPAATGDFTTIDLVASLNGEQIDQAQNISYEIGSGTLLDGIDEALITLTAGETTTFKSKLVGGDKAGEEAEITVTLTAVKERELPELDDAWAQMASQFDTVAELKKDMTEQIKRSKSYSQGLQARELLTEQLLTLVDVPVSDELVNNDIARHLESEGKTLDDPHAEEVKVESTKSFQVQMLLDAIAEKEEVRVNENELLQYLMQASQSYGIEPSEFVKVVDEQGQVDRKSTRLNSSHANIS
;
A
#
# COMPACT_ATOMS: atom_id res chain seq x y z
N MET A 1 -17.51 -17.40 -31.31
CA MET A 1 -18.01 -16.94 -30.02
C MET A 1 -18.80 -15.65 -30.23
N LYS A 2 -20.00 -15.59 -29.72
CA LYS A 2 -20.85 -14.39 -29.78
C LYS A 2 -20.98 -13.81 -28.36
N THR A 3 -20.58 -12.56 -28.21
CA THR A 3 -20.65 -11.86 -26.93
C THR A 3 -21.70 -10.74 -27.02
N THR A 4 -22.51 -10.61 -26.01
CA THR A 4 -23.45 -9.49 -25.85
C THR A 4 -23.15 -8.80 -24.52
N VAL A 5 -22.93 -7.48 -24.55
CA VAL A 5 -22.60 -6.69 -23.37
C VAL A 5 -23.84 -5.92 -22.93
N GLU A 6 -24.24 -6.09 -21.68
CA GLU A 6 -25.28 -5.32 -21.03
C GLU A 6 -24.63 -4.51 -19.90
N ARG A 7 -24.80 -3.17 -19.89
CA ARG A 7 -24.34 -2.32 -18.79
C ARG A 7 -25.39 -2.30 -17.68
N LEU A 8 -25.06 -2.88 -16.55
CA LEU A 8 -25.90 -2.88 -15.34
C LEU A 8 -25.72 -1.58 -14.54
N ALA A 9 -24.50 -1.04 -14.52
CA ALA A 9 -24.13 0.21 -13.85
C ALA A 9 -22.95 0.87 -14.62
N PRO A 10 -22.57 2.11 -14.32
CA PRO A 10 -21.41 2.76 -14.92
C PRO A 10 -20.11 1.94 -14.76
N THR A 11 -19.97 1.20 -13.65
CA THR A 11 -18.82 0.36 -13.31
C THR A 11 -19.08 -1.13 -13.45
N ARG A 12 -20.27 -1.58 -13.86
CA ARG A 12 -20.62 -3.01 -13.89
C ARG A 12 -21.26 -3.41 -15.19
N VAL A 13 -20.72 -4.49 -15.78
CA VAL A 13 -21.25 -5.07 -17.02
C VAL A 13 -21.58 -6.54 -16.83
N LYS A 14 -22.57 -7.00 -17.58
CA LYS A 14 -22.92 -8.40 -17.75
C LYS A 14 -22.60 -8.81 -19.19
N LEU A 15 -21.80 -9.84 -19.33
CA LEU A 15 -21.42 -10.45 -20.58
C LEU A 15 -22.25 -11.71 -20.77
N ALA A 16 -23.10 -11.76 -21.78
CA ALA A 16 -23.74 -13.00 -22.21
C ALA A 16 -22.94 -13.57 -23.37
N ILE A 17 -22.29 -14.69 -23.14
CA ILE A 17 -21.35 -15.31 -24.07
C ILE A 17 -21.92 -16.62 -24.54
N GLU A 18 -22.06 -16.76 -25.87
CA GLU A 18 -22.51 -17.97 -26.53
C GLU A 18 -21.34 -18.59 -27.30
N VAL A 19 -20.99 -19.82 -26.94
CA VAL A 19 -19.88 -20.60 -27.52
C VAL A 19 -20.45 -21.79 -28.26
N THR A 20 -20.14 -21.93 -29.54
CA THR A 20 -20.58 -23.05 -30.36
C THR A 20 -19.82 -24.34 -30.02
N PRO A 21 -20.36 -25.54 -30.35
CA PRO A 21 -19.66 -26.79 -30.10
C PRO A 21 -18.26 -26.87 -30.74
N GLU A 22 -18.08 -26.27 -31.93
CA GLU A 22 -16.78 -26.22 -32.61
C GLU A 22 -15.78 -25.37 -31.83
N GLU A 23 -16.21 -24.25 -31.29
CA GLU A 23 -15.38 -23.34 -30.50
C GLU A 23 -15.09 -23.89 -29.09
N PHE A 24 -15.99 -24.71 -28.54
CA PHE A 24 -15.83 -25.35 -27.23
C PHE A 24 -14.98 -26.62 -27.29
N LYS A 25 -14.83 -27.23 -28.48
CA LYS A 25 -14.10 -28.47 -28.67
C LYS A 25 -12.67 -28.47 -28.11
N PRO A 26 -11.83 -27.42 -28.28
CA PRO A 26 -10.49 -27.38 -27.69
C PRO A 26 -10.51 -27.55 -26.18
N SER A 27 -11.44 -26.90 -25.45
CA SER A 27 -11.59 -27.05 -24.01
C SER A 27 -11.99 -28.45 -23.61
N LEU A 28 -12.84 -29.10 -24.41
CA LEU A 28 -13.24 -30.48 -24.20
C LEU A 28 -12.07 -31.45 -24.42
N ASP A 29 -11.29 -31.26 -25.49
CA ASP A 29 -10.12 -32.08 -25.80
C ASP A 29 -9.05 -31.93 -24.67
N HIS A 30 -8.82 -30.71 -24.19
CA HIS A 30 -7.93 -30.43 -23.04
C HIS A 30 -8.43 -31.13 -21.76
N ALA A 31 -9.73 -31.11 -21.48
CA ALA A 31 -10.29 -31.79 -20.32
C ALA A 31 -10.07 -33.32 -20.38
N TYR A 32 -10.22 -33.93 -21.54
CA TYR A 32 -9.89 -35.34 -21.72
C TYR A 32 -8.42 -35.64 -21.46
N GLU A 33 -7.50 -34.79 -21.94
CA GLU A 33 -6.05 -34.94 -21.72
C GLU A 33 -5.72 -34.81 -20.24
N HIS A 34 -6.20 -33.74 -19.58
CA HIS A 34 -5.95 -33.50 -18.17
C HIS A 34 -6.50 -34.60 -17.26
N ILE A 35 -7.73 -35.07 -17.52
CA ILE A 35 -8.32 -36.17 -16.77
C ILE A 35 -7.53 -37.46 -17.00
N ALA A 36 -7.08 -37.75 -18.25
CA ALA A 36 -6.27 -38.94 -18.54
C ALA A 36 -4.93 -38.94 -17.76
N GLU A 37 -4.37 -37.76 -17.46
CA GLU A 37 -3.12 -37.63 -16.68
C GLU A 37 -3.34 -37.75 -15.17
N THR A 38 -4.49 -37.31 -14.67
CA THR A 38 -4.80 -37.28 -13.23
C THR A 38 -5.40 -38.57 -12.72
N VAL A 39 -6.27 -39.23 -13.52
CA VAL A 39 -7.00 -40.43 -13.10
C VAL A 39 -6.14 -41.69 -13.25
N ASN A 40 -6.19 -42.59 -12.25
CA ASN A 40 -5.53 -43.88 -12.31
C ASN A 40 -6.55 -44.96 -12.63
N ILE A 41 -6.51 -45.51 -13.87
CA ILE A 41 -7.38 -46.60 -14.31
C ILE A 41 -6.54 -47.87 -14.48
N PRO A 42 -6.85 -48.97 -13.77
CA PRO A 42 -6.12 -50.23 -13.90
C PRO A 42 -6.08 -50.71 -15.36
N GLY A 43 -4.88 -51.08 -15.82
CA GLY A 43 -4.64 -51.53 -17.18
C GLY A 43 -4.26 -50.45 -18.20
N PHE A 44 -4.24 -49.19 -17.80
CA PHE A 44 -3.83 -48.07 -18.67
C PHE A 44 -2.73 -47.23 -18.03
N ARG A 45 -1.82 -46.73 -18.88
CA ARG A 45 -0.80 -45.77 -18.44
C ARG A 45 -1.41 -44.35 -18.36
N LYS A 46 -1.10 -43.60 -17.32
CA LYS A 46 -1.49 -42.18 -17.18
C LYS A 46 -1.17 -41.38 -18.45
N GLY A 47 -2.08 -40.54 -18.89
CA GLY A 47 -1.97 -39.74 -20.10
C GLY A 47 -2.16 -40.51 -21.41
N LYS A 48 -2.46 -41.86 -21.37
CA LYS A 48 -2.69 -42.69 -22.54
C LYS A 48 -3.99 -43.51 -22.43
N ILE A 49 -4.98 -42.97 -21.74
CA ILE A 49 -6.28 -43.60 -21.54
C ILE A 49 -7.20 -43.17 -22.69
N PRO A 50 -7.79 -44.11 -23.48
CA PRO A 50 -8.72 -43.74 -24.53
C PRO A 50 -9.98 -43.03 -24.01
N ALA A 51 -10.49 -42.04 -24.76
CA ALA A 51 -11.67 -41.25 -24.39
C ALA A 51 -12.90 -42.13 -24.04
N ALA A 52 -13.14 -43.22 -24.79
CA ALA A 52 -14.24 -44.14 -24.51
C ALA A 52 -14.15 -44.81 -23.12
N ILE A 53 -12.94 -45.03 -22.60
CA ILE A 53 -12.73 -45.59 -21.26
C ILE A 53 -12.95 -44.51 -20.19
N LEU A 54 -12.52 -43.25 -20.46
CA LEU A 54 -12.81 -42.12 -19.60
C LEU A 54 -14.32 -41.87 -19.51
N ASP A 55 -15.03 -41.92 -20.62
CA ASP A 55 -16.49 -41.80 -20.68
C ASP A 55 -17.21 -42.81 -19.76
N GLN A 56 -16.71 -44.06 -19.75
CA GLN A 56 -17.29 -45.13 -18.93
C GLN A 56 -16.94 -45.05 -17.45
N ARG A 57 -15.74 -44.59 -17.12
CA ARG A 57 -15.21 -44.61 -15.74
C ARG A 57 -15.43 -43.32 -14.99
N VAL A 58 -15.25 -42.18 -15.64
CA VAL A 58 -15.40 -40.85 -15.09
C VAL A 58 -16.80 -40.30 -15.36
N GLY A 59 -17.35 -40.62 -16.53
CA GLY A 59 -18.65 -40.13 -16.99
C GLY A 59 -18.53 -38.85 -17.82
N ARG A 60 -19.28 -38.76 -18.89
CA ARG A 60 -19.29 -37.61 -19.81
C ARG A 60 -19.71 -36.33 -19.18
N GLY A 61 -20.67 -36.36 -18.24
CA GLY A 61 -21.09 -35.16 -17.50
C GLY A 61 -19.97 -34.54 -16.65
N ALA A 62 -19.16 -35.40 -16.00
CA ALA A 62 -18.01 -34.90 -15.22
C ALA A 62 -16.91 -34.31 -16.12
N ILE A 63 -16.68 -34.93 -17.30
CA ILE A 63 -15.73 -34.42 -18.29
C ILE A 63 -16.20 -33.06 -18.82
N LEU A 64 -17.50 -32.95 -19.14
CA LEU A 64 -18.11 -31.69 -19.59
C LEU A 64 -17.98 -30.57 -18.52
N ALA A 65 -18.29 -30.89 -17.26
CA ALA A 65 -18.17 -29.95 -16.17
C ALA A 65 -16.71 -29.46 -16.00
N HIS A 66 -15.74 -30.38 -16.14
CA HIS A 66 -14.32 -30.03 -16.09
C HIS A 66 -13.91 -29.13 -17.27
N ALA A 67 -14.35 -29.47 -18.50
CA ALA A 67 -14.10 -28.66 -19.69
C ALA A 67 -14.69 -27.26 -19.61
N ILE A 68 -15.88 -27.10 -19.01
CA ILE A 68 -16.51 -25.81 -18.79
C ILE A 68 -15.67 -25.01 -17.79
N ASN A 69 -15.33 -25.57 -16.63
CA ASN A 69 -14.58 -24.86 -15.58
C ASN A 69 -13.21 -24.41 -16.09
N ASP A 70 -12.46 -25.29 -16.75
CA ASP A 70 -11.14 -24.95 -17.29
C ASP A 70 -11.20 -23.96 -18.46
N GLY A 71 -12.28 -24.03 -19.26
CA GLY A 71 -12.48 -23.17 -20.41
C GLY A 71 -12.97 -21.76 -20.07
N LEU A 72 -13.60 -21.56 -18.91
CA LEU A 72 -14.21 -20.27 -18.51
C LEU A 72 -13.23 -19.10 -18.56
N ASP A 73 -12.02 -19.29 -18.07
CA ASP A 73 -11.00 -18.22 -18.06
C ASP A 73 -10.61 -17.79 -19.48
N GLY A 74 -10.46 -18.76 -20.40
CA GLY A 74 -10.15 -18.48 -21.80
C GLY A 74 -11.28 -17.74 -22.51
N ILE A 75 -12.51 -18.19 -22.30
CA ILE A 75 -13.74 -17.59 -22.85
C ILE A 75 -13.88 -16.14 -22.33
N TYR A 76 -13.68 -15.94 -21.04
CA TYR A 76 -13.74 -14.61 -20.40
C TYR A 76 -12.69 -13.67 -20.97
N ARG A 77 -11.41 -14.08 -21.02
CA ARG A 77 -10.32 -13.25 -21.56
C ARG A 77 -10.61 -12.82 -23.00
N GLN A 78 -11.03 -13.75 -23.84
CA GLN A 78 -11.36 -13.45 -25.24
C GLN A 78 -12.55 -12.49 -25.35
N ALA A 79 -13.56 -12.61 -24.49
CA ALA A 79 -14.70 -11.70 -24.47
C ALA A 79 -14.27 -10.28 -24.05
N ILE A 80 -13.46 -10.16 -23.00
CA ILE A 80 -12.92 -8.88 -22.53
C ILE A 80 -12.08 -8.17 -23.60
N GLU A 81 -11.21 -8.90 -24.30
CA GLU A 81 -10.38 -8.37 -25.38
C GLU A 81 -11.21 -7.90 -26.57
N ASN A 82 -12.19 -8.70 -27.01
CA ASN A 82 -13.05 -8.37 -28.15
C ASN A 82 -13.89 -7.10 -27.88
N GLU A 83 -14.41 -6.97 -26.66
CA GLU A 83 -15.25 -5.84 -26.25
C GLU A 83 -14.42 -4.67 -25.70
N LYS A 84 -13.07 -4.80 -25.65
CA LYS A 84 -12.13 -3.77 -25.14
C LYS A 84 -12.47 -3.29 -23.72
N LEU A 85 -12.98 -4.19 -22.91
CA LEU A 85 -13.31 -3.89 -21.52
C LEU A 85 -12.07 -3.94 -20.63
N ARG A 86 -12.10 -3.20 -19.53
CA ARG A 86 -11.01 -3.16 -18.54
C ARG A 86 -11.56 -3.59 -17.18
N PRO A 87 -11.42 -4.89 -16.82
CA PRO A 87 -11.93 -5.40 -15.56
C PRO A 87 -11.14 -4.83 -14.38
N LEU A 88 -11.86 -4.54 -13.29
CA LEU A 88 -11.30 -4.02 -12.03
C LEU A 88 -11.30 -5.05 -10.90
N GLY A 89 -12.16 -6.07 -10.99
CA GLY A 89 -12.34 -7.10 -9.98
C GLY A 89 -12.37 -8.51 -10.58
N ALA A 90 -12.60 -9.50 -9.73
CA ALA A 90 -12.84 -10.88 -10.15
C ALA A 90 -14.23 -11.01 -10.80
N PRO A 91 -14.37 -11.73 -11.92
CA PRO A 91 -15.65 -11.96 -12.53
C PRO A 91 -16.48 -12.98 -11.73
N SER A 92 -17.81 -12.78 -11.73
CA SER A 92 -18.76 -13.80 -11.28
C SER A 92 -19.39 -14.46 -12.51
N ALA A 93 -19.19 -15.75 -12.68
CA ALA A 93 -19.67 -16.51 -13.84
C ALA A 93 -20.83 -17.45 -13.45
N ASN A 94 -21.87 -17.46 -14.28
CA ASN A 94 -23.01 -18.36 -14.18
C ASN A 94 -23.26 -19.06 -15.50
N VAL A 95 -23.30 -20.39 -15.48
CA VAL A 95 -23.62 -21.18 -16.67
C VAL A 95 -25.14 -21.26 -16.82
N VAL A 96 -25.66 -20.58 -17.85
CA VAL A 96 -27.10 -20.55 -18.15
C VAL A 96 -27.56 -21.79 -18.91
N SER A 97 -26.73 -22.25 -19.87
CA SER A 97 -26.99 -23.45 -20.64
C SER A 97 -25.69 -24.16 -20.95
N ALA A 98 -25.68 -25.47 -20.76
CA ALA A 98 -24.54 -26.31 -21.08
C ALA A 98 -24.92 -27.25 -22.28
N PRO A 99 -23.94 -27.72 -23.07
CA PRO A 99 -24.13 -28.76 -24.05
C PRO A 99 -24.72 -30.03 -23.44
N ASP A 100 -25.38 -30.81 -24.26
CA ASP A 100 -25.93 -32.11 -23.83
C ASP A 100 -24.82 -33.08 -23.38
N GLU A 101 -24.97 -33.64 -22.19
CA GLU A 101 -23.93 -34.44 -21.54
C GLU A 101 -23.55 -35.72 -22.32
N LYS A 102 -24.47 -36.25 -23.17
CA LYS A 102 -24.24 -37.51 -23.92
C LYS A 102 -23.63 -37.26 -25.28
N THR A 103 -24.01 -36.20 -25.94
CA THR A 103 -23.64 -35.90 -27.32
C THR A 103 -22.67 -34.74 -27.45
N PHE A 104 -22.52 -33.92 -26.40
CA PHE A 104 -21.84 -32.63 -26.39
C PHE A 104 -22.39 -31.65 -27.43
N ALA A 105 -23.64 -31.86 -27.86
CA ALA A 105 -24.31 -30.99 -28.79
C ALA A 105 -25.02 -29.83 -28.07
N GLY A 106 -25.17 -28.71 -28.77
CA GLY A 106 -25.75 -27.50 -28.24
C GLY A 106 -24.67 -26.47 -27.80
N ASN A 107 -25.08 -25.22 -27.69
CA ASN A 107 -24.17 -24.15 -27.35
C ASN A 107 -23.99 -24.07 -25.85
N LEU A 108 -22.77 -23.71 -25.42
CA LEU A 108 -22.51 -23.28 -24.06
C LEU A 108 -22.89 -21.80 -23.95
N VAL A 109 -23.78 -21.46 -23.03
CA VAL A 109 -24.16 -20.08 -22.72
C VAL A 109 -23.75 -19.74 -21.31
N VAL A 110 -22.89 -18.74 -21.18
CA VAL A 110 -22.37 -18.27 -19.89
C VAL A 110 -22.71 -16.79 -19.72
N GLU A 111 -23.23 -16.44 -18.56
CA GLU A 111 -23.36 -15.06 -18.13
C GLU A 111 -22.24 -14.75 -17.14
N ILE A 112 -21.48 -13.69 -17.43
CA ILE A 112 -20.38 -13.23 -16.57
C ILE A 112 -20.62 -11.78 -16.18
N GLU A 113 -20.74 -11.53 -14.88
CA GLU A 113 -20.80 -10.19 -14.34
C GLU A 113 -19.40 -9.79 -13.84
N VAL A 114 -18.98 -8.58 -14.20
CA VAL A 114 -17.67 -8.08 -13.82
C VAL A 114 -17.70 -6.56 -13.64
N GLU A 115 -16.98 -6.10 -12.64
CA GLU A 115 -16.70 -4.67 -12.47
C GLU A 115 -15.69 -4.22 -13.52
N VAL A 116 -16.00 -3.11 -14.19
CA VAL A 116 -15.17 -2.53 -15.24
C VAL A 116 -14.87 -1.07 -14.96
N ARG A 117 -13.79 -0.59 -15.52
CA ARG A 117 -13.47 0.85 -15.48
C ARG A 117 -14.58 1.64 -16.18
N PRO A 118 -15.14 2.68 -15.52
CA PRO A 118 -16.15 3.54 -16.12
C PRO A 118 -15.57 4.40 -17.25
N GLU A 119 -16.42 4.79 -18.19
CA GLU A 119 -16.08 5.80 -19.17
C GLU A 119 -16.18 7.19 -18.53
N ILE A 120 -15.05 7.86 -18.36
CA ILE A 120 -14.97 9.17 -17.75
C ILE A 120 -14.90 10.23 -18.84
N LYS A 121 -15.85 11.18 -18.83
CA LYS A 121 -15.83 12.34 -19.72
C LYS A 121 -14.94 13.40 -19.13
N LEU A 122 -13.66 13.40 -19.55
CA LEU A 122 -12.68 14.35 -19.05
C LEU A 122 -13.03 15.79 -19.46
N PRO A 123 -12.92 16.75 -18.54
CA PRO A 123 -13.05 18.17 -18.83
C PRO A 123 -11.85 18.66 -19.64
N GLU A 124 -11.86 19.93 -19.99
CA GLU A 124 -10.66 20.59 -20.49
C GLU A 124 -9.66 20.76 -19.33
N THR A 125 -8.50 20.11 -19.43
CA THR A 125 -7.47 20.11 -18.39
C THR A 125 -6.55 21.32 -18.46
N LYS A 126 -6.49 21.98 -19.64
CA LYS A 126 -5.64 23.15 -19.86
C LYS A 126 -6.20 24.40 -19.20
N GLY A 127 -5.34 25.16 -18.55
CA GLY A 127 -5.68 26.45 -17.96
C GLY A 127 -6.28 26.38 -16.54
N LEU A 128 -6.33 25.20 -15.92
CA LEU A 128 -6.65 25.07 -14.51
C LEU A 128 -5.59 25.79 -13.66
N LYS A 129 -6.04 26.46 -12.59
CA LYS A 129 -5.15 27.24 -11.70
C LYS A 129 -5.39 26.81 -10.28
N VAL A 130 -4.30 26.51 -9.59
CA VAL A 130 -4.28 26.26 -8.14
C VAL A 130 -3.35 27.25 -7.47
N THR A 131 -3.65 27.58 -6.23
CA THR A 131 -2.81 28.49 -5.42
C THR A 131 -2.15 27.67 -4.35
N VAL A 132 -0.84 27.72 -4.31
CA VAL A 132 -0.01 27.03 -3.32
C VAL A 132 0.78 28.04 -2.50
N ASP A 133 1.24 27.62 -1.33
CA ASP A 133 2.02 28.45 -0.44
C ASP A 133 3.38 28.83 -1.06
N ALA A 134 3.79 30.07 -0.88
CA ALA A 134 5.09 30.54 -1.38
C ALA A 134 6.24 29.88 -0.59
N ILE A 135 7.27 29.43 -1.31
CA ILE A 135 8.47 28.87 -0.68
C ILE A 135 9.24 30.02 0.01
N LYS A 136 9.24 29.99 1.33
CA LYS A 136 10.04 30.87 2.17
C LYS A 136 10.86 30.00 3.11
N VAL A 137 12.15 30.29 3.21
CA VAL A 137 13.05 29.68 4.20
C VAL A 137 13.42 30.78 5.17
N SER A 138 13.12 30.58 6.45
CA SER A 138 13.48 31.53 7.50
C SER A 138 14.84 31.19 8.11
N ASP A 139 15.48 32.17 8.71
CA ASP A 139 16.77 31.97 9.41
C ASP A 139 16.58 31.02 10.60
N GLU A 140 15.42 31.04 11.26
CA GLU A 140 15.10 30.15 12.37
C GLU A 140 15.05 28.69 11.95
N GLU A 141 14.53 28.40 10.75
CA GLU A 141 14.51 27.02 10.20
C GLU A 141 15.93 26.51 9.90
N VAL A 142 16.77 27.38 9.37
CA VAL A 142 18.18 27.05 9.10
C VAL A 142 18.93 26.84 10.41
N ASP A 143 18.73 27.71 11.40
CA ASP A 143 19.36 27.61 12.73
C ASP A 143 18.88 26.35 13.49
N ALA A 144 17.62 25.96 13.32
CA ALA A 144 17.10 24.70 13.85
C ALA A 144 17.79 23.47 13.25
N GLU A 145 18.02 23.45 11.92
CA GLU A 145 18.76 22.36 11.26
C GLU A 145 20.23 22.32 11.68
N VAL A 146 20.88 23.48 11.77
CA VAL A 146 22.24 23.59 12.32
C VAL A 146 22.30 23.05 13.74
N SER A 147 21.33 23.42 14.59
CA SER A 147 21.25 22.96 15.97
C SER A 147 21.03 21.45 16.06
N ARG A 148 20.19 20.89 15.18
CA ARG A 148 19.96 19.44 15.07
C ARG A 148 21.23 18.70 14.64
N LEU A 149 21.99 19.25 13.70
CA LEU A 149 23.28 18.70 13.30
C LEU A 149 24.29 18.78 14.45
N ARG A 150 24.37 19.93 15.15
CA ARG A 150 25.23 20.11 16.33
C ARG A 150 24.94 19.11 17.44
N ALA A 151 23.66 18.81 17.67
CA ALA A 151 23.23 17.85 18.68
C ALA A 151 23.80 16.44 18.47
N ARG A 152 24.06 16.04 17.21
CA ARG A 152 24.71 14.74 16.89
C ARG A 152 26.18 14.67 17.33
N PHE A 153 26.83 15.82 17.47
CA PHE A 153 28.23 15.94 17.89
C PHE A 153 28.34 16.43 19.33
N GLY A 154 27.20 16.55 20.04
CA GLY A 154 27.17 16.94 21.43
C GLY A 154 27.75 15.88 22.36
N SER A 155 28.44 16.29 23.42
CA SER A 155 28.85 15.44 24.51
C SER A 155 27.84 15.48 25.65
N LEU A 156 27.70 14.36 26.38
CA LEU A 156 26.84 14.29 27.56
C LEU A 156 27.66 14.51 28.82
N LYS A 157 27.32 15.57 29.59
CA LYS A 157 27.97 15.94 30.85
C LYS A 157 27.00 15.71 32.00
N THR A 158 27.41 14.93 32.99
CA THR A 158 26.62 14.74 34.21
C THR A 158 26.48 16.03 34.97
N VAL A 159 25.27 16.35 35.41
CA VAL A 159 24.93 17.56 36.16
C VAL A 159 24.17 17.19 37.44
N GLU A 160 24.43 17.98 38.50
CA GLU A 160 23.77 17.82 39.81
C GLU A 160 22.67 18.89 39.95
N ARG A 161 21.66 18.84 39.11
CA ARG A 161 20.48 19.72 39.15
C ARG A 161 19.23 18.93 38.82
N PRO A 162 18.04 19.47 39.15
CA PRO A 162 16.79 18.86 38.66
C PRO A 162 16.78 18.68 37.14
N ALA A 163 16.21 17.55 36.70
CA ALA A 163 16.07 17.24 35.29
C ALA A 163 15.10 18.20 34.60
N ALA A 164 15.42 18.57 33.39
CA ALA A 164 14.64 19.46 32.54
C ALA A 164 14.43 18.83 31.13
N THR A 165 13.48 19.36 30.39
CA THR A 165 13.25 18.94 28.99
C THR A 165 14.53 19.11 28.16
N GLY A 166 14.89 18.08 27.40
CA GLY A 166 16.11 18.02 26.59
C GLY A 166 17.32 17.42 27.31
N ASP A 167 17.23 17.15 28.63
CA ASP A 167 18.27 16.41 29.34
C ASP A 167 18.23 14.92 29.03
N PHE A 168 19.38 14.28 29.02
CA PHE A 168 19.52 12.83 28.98
C PHE A 168 19.56 12.27 30.38
N THR A 169 18.67 11.35 30.65
CA THR A 169 18.59 10.70 31.95
C THR A 169 19.01 9.24 31.87
N THR A 170 19.57 8.75 32.96
CA THR A 170 19.68 7.30 33.18
C THR A 170 18.63 6.95 34.22
N ILE A 171 17.72 6.04 33.87
CA ILE A 171 16.55 5.69 34.68
C ILE A 171 16.45 4.19 34.88
N ASP A 172 15.88 3.80 35.99
CA ASP A 172 15.40 2.45 36.25
C ASP A 172 13.89 2.49 36.34
N LEU A 173 13.24 1.54 35.66
CA LEU A 173 11.78 1.42 35.59
C LEU A 173 11.35 0.10 36.21
N VAL A 174 10.26 0.14 36.99
CA VAL A 174 9.56 -1.02 37.52
C VAL A 174 8.08 -0.87 37.21
N ALA A 175 7.52 -1.81 36.47
CA ALA A 175 6.09 -1.87 36.19
C ALA A 175 5.39 -2.82 37.15
N SER A 176 4.29 -2.37 37.75
CA SER A 176 3.48 -3.13 38.69
C SER A 176 2.00 -3.10 38.29
N LEU A 177 1.34 -4.26 38.36
CA LEU A 177 -0.09 -4.39 38.13
C LEU A 177 -0.76 -4.99 39.36
N ASN A 178 -1.73 -4.30 39.93
CA ASN A 178 -2.43 -4.72 41.19
C ASN A 178 -1.46 -4.98 42.37
N GLY A 179 -0.34 -4.28 42.44
CA GLY A 179 0.66 -4.44 43.48
C GLY A 179 1.67 -5.58 43.25
N GLU A 180 1.59 -6.28 42.15
CA GLU A 180 2.58 -7.31 41.77
C GLU A 180 3.47 -6.76 40.64
N GLN A 181 4.79 -6.90 40.83
CA GLN A 181 5.76 -6.50 39.81
C GLN A 181 5.67 -7.43 38.60
N ILE A 182 5.47 -6.84 37.43
CA ILE A 182 5.30 -7.58 36.17
C ILE A 182 6.52 -7.44 35.24
N ASP A 183 7.24 -6.30 35.33
CA ASP A 183 8.41 -6.04 34.49
C ASP A 183 9.36 -5.06 35.20
N GLN A 184 10.63 -5.08 34.77
CA GLN A 184 11.64 -4.14 35.21
C GLN A 184 12.70 -3.93 34.14
N ALA A 185 13.19 -2.69 34.04
CA ALA A 185 14.31 -2.35 33.16
C ALA A 185 15.25 -1.38 33.88
N GLN A 186 16.54 -1.59 33.75
CA GLN A 186 17.57 -0.82 34.48
C GLN A 186 18.53 -0.15 33.51
N ASN A 187 19.08 0.98 33.93
CA ASN A 187 20.08 1.75 33.18
C ASN A 187 19.59 2.18 31.78
N ILE A 188 18.32 2.52 31.65
CA ILE A 188 17.77 3.01 30.39
C ILE A 188 18.24 4.47 30.22
N SER A 189 18.81 4.76 29.05
CA SER A 189 19.10 6.13 28.65
C SER A 189 17.87 6.72 27.96
N TYR A 190 17.36 7.83 28.47
CA TYR A 190 16.18 8.49 27.96
C TYR A 190 16.40 10.01 27.86
N GLU A 191 16.01 10.59 26.71
CA GLU A 191 15.98 12.06 26.52
C GLU A 191 14.60 12.57 26.87
N ILE A 192 14.50 13.44 27.88
CA ILE A 192 13.23 14.02 28.33
C ILE A 192 12.65 14.89 27.22
N GLY A 193 11.40 14.62 26.83
CA GLY A 193 10.71 15.31 25.75
C GLY A 193 10.82 14.58 24.38
N SER A 194 11.48 13.43 24.32
CA SER A 194 11.57 12.64 23.08
C SER A 194 10.29 11.87 22.76
N GLY A 195 9.44 11.58 23.74
CA GLY A 195 8.19 10.82 23.58
C GLY A 195 8.38 9.37 23.10
N THR A 196 9.59 8.81 23.26
CA THR A 196 9.93 7.47 22.72
C THR A 196 9.73 6.32 23.69
N LEU A 197 9.26 6.60 24.91
CA LEU A 197 9.09 5.59 25.96
C LEU A 197 7.61 5.46 26.37
N LEU A 198 7.29 5.69 27.62
CA LEU A 198 5.94 5.57 28.17
C LEU A 198 5.26 6.93 28.28
N ASP A 199 3.96 6.98 28.02
CA ASP A 199 3.17 8.18 28.21
C ASP A 199 3.24 8.65 29.69
N GLY A 200 3.48 9.94 29.92
CA GLY A 200 3.57 10.55 31.25
C GLY A 200 4.97 10.46 31.90
N ILE A 201 5.96 9.81 31.24
CA ILE A 201 7.33 9.71 31.80
C ILE A 201 8.04 11.07 31.81
N ASP A 202 7.79 11.93 30.83
CA ASP A 202 8.42 13.25 30.76
C ASP A 202 8.01 14.10 31.97
N GLU A 203 6.71 14.17 32.27
CA GLU A 203 6.18 14.88 33.42
C GLU A 203 6.68 14.29 34.75
N ALA A 204 6.83 12.97 34.80
CA ALA A 204 7.30 12.28 36.00
C ALA A 204 8.79 12.54 36.27
N LEU A 205 9.62 12.77 35.24
CA LEU A 205 11.06 13.02 35.36
C LEU A 205 11.42 14.48 35.56
N ILE A 206 10.63 15.39 34.99
CA ILE A 206 10.88 16.84 35.14
C ILE A 206 10.87 17.20 36.63
N THR A 207 11.87 17.97 37.08
CA THR A 207 12.11 18.39 38.46
C THR A 207 12.72 17.35 39.40
N LEU A 208 12.88 16.09 39.02
CA LEU A 208 13.58 15.10 39.84
C LEU A 208 15.10 15.32 39.79
N THR A 209 15.76 15.03 40.91
CA THR A 209 17.22 14.97 41.01
C THR A 209 17.70 13.51 41.01
N ALA A 210 18.99 13.29 40.73
CA ALA A 210 19.57 11.97 40.75
C ALA A 210 19.40 11.31 42.15
N GLY A 211 18.91 10.07 42.15
CA GLY A 211 18.56 9.29 43.34
C GLY A 211 17.09 9.36 43.75
N GLU A 212 16.31 10.26 43.18
CA GLU A 212 14.87 10.36 43.47
C GLU A 212 14.04 9.38 42.66
N THR A 213 12.91 8.98 43.24
CA THR A 213 11.95 8.05 42.68
C THR A 213 10.57 8.64 42.68
N THR A 214 9.83 8.44 41.59
CA THR A 214 8.42 8.78 41.48
C THR A 214 7.61 7.67 40.85
N THR A 215 6.27 7.75 40.97
CA THR A 215 5.37 6.76 40.43
C THR A 215 4.28 7.44 39.63
N PHE A 216 3.97 6.92 38.45
CA PHE A 216 2.90 7.40 37.58
C PHE A 216 2.18 6.22 36.93
N LYS A 217 1.06 6.48 36.27
CA LYS A 217 0.29 5.45 35.54
C LYS A 217 0.50 5.61 34.07
N SER A 218 0.73 4.49 33.40
CA SER A 218 0.87 4.44 31.93
C SER A 218 0.38 3.12 31.38
N LYS A 219 0.05 3.11 30.09
CA LYS A 219 -0.24 1.89 29.35
C LYS A 219 1.05 1.18 28.99
N LEU A 220 1.06 -0.14 29.17
CA LEU A 220 2.20 -0.97 28.76
C LEU A 220 2.32 -1.02 27.24
N VAL A 221 3.52 -0.78 26.72
CA VAL A 221 3.78 -0.73 25.27
C VAL A 221 4.09 -2.12 24.69
N GLY A 222 4.42 -3.12 25.53
CA GLY A 222 4.83 -4.44 25.06
C GLY A 222 4.56 -5.56 26.05
N GLY A 223 4.89 -6.80 25.67
CA GLY A 223 4.67 -8.01 26.43
C GLY A 223 3.23 -8.53 26.39
N ASP A 224 2.96 -9.59 27.17
CA ASP A 224 1.65 -10.27 27.19
C ASP A 224 0.49 -9.40 27.71
N LYS A 225 0.81 -8.26 28.33
CA LYS A 225 -0.14 -7.29 28.91
C LYS A 225 -0.12 -5.93 28.24
N ALA A 226 0.31 -5.87 26.97
CA ALA A 226 0.30 -4.64 26.21
C ALA A 226 -1.09 -3.99 26.17
N GLY A 227 -1.14 -2.65 26.44
CA GLY A 227 -2.38 -1.88 26.49
C GLY A 227 -3.07 -1.83 27.86
N GLU A 228 -2.68 -2.66 28.83
CA GLU A 228 -3.17 -2.56 30.20
C GLU A 228 -2.54 -1.36 30.93
N GLU A 229 -3.31 -0.66 31.77
CA GLU A 229 -2.83 0.43 32.60
C GLU A 229 -2.07 -0.14 33.81
N ALA A 230 -0.79 0.19 33.92
CA ALA A 230 0.08 -0.25 35.02
C ALA A 230 0.62 0.95 35.81
N GLU A 231 1.00 0.71 37.04
CA GLU A 231 1.73 1.65 37.88
C GLU A 231 3.20 1.51 37.60
N ILE A 232 3.83 2.60 37.13
CA ILE A 232 5.24 2.67 36.75
C ILE A 232 6.00 3.44 37.80
N THR A 233 6.94 2.78 38.45
CA THR A 233 7.89 3.41 39.36
C THR A 233 9.16 3.72 38.58
N VAL A 234 9.55 4.98 38.47
CA VAL A 234 10.78 5.43 37.82
C VAL A 234 11.76 5.97 38.87
N THR A 235 12.98 5.48 38.83
CA THR A 235 14.09 5.98 39.64
C THR A 235 15.07 6.68 38.73
N LEU A 236 15.34 7.97 38.99
CA LEU A 236 16.30 8.76 38.24
C LEU A 236 17.73 8.55 38.80
N THR A 237 18.58 7.85 38.04
CA THR A 237 19.95 7.52 38.51
C THR A 237 20.95 8.60 38.19
N ALA A 238 20.84 9.25 37.03
CA ALA A 238 21.73 10.34 36.65
C ALA A 238 21.04 11.32 35.69
N VAL A 239 21.37 12.56 35.77
CA VAL A 239 20.99 13.62 34.82
C VAL A 239 22.21 14.04 34.04
N LYS A 240 22.10 14.08 32.71
CA LYS A 240 23.18 14.52 31.82
C LYS A 240 22.65 15.59 30.87
N GLU A 241 23.35 16.71 30.84
CA GLU A 241 23.09 17.80 29.89
C GLU A 241 23.88 17.55 28.59
N ARG A 242 23.25 17.84 27.45
CA ARG A 242 23.96 17.80 26.18
C ARG A 242 24.72 19.09 25.98
N GLU A 243 26.04 19.03 26.09
CA GLU A 243 26.94 20.15 25.80
C GLU A 243 27.19 20.15 24.27
N LEU A 244 26.70 21.21 23.61
CA LEU A 244 26.87 21.36 22.17
C LEU A 244 28.24 21.95 21.85
N PRO A 245 28.95 21.48 20.81
CA PRO A 245 30.19 22.11 20.37
C PRO A 245 29.97 23.56 19.96
N GLU A 246 31.00 24.38 20.03
CA GLU A 246 30.93 25.77 19.53
C GLU A 246 30.60 25.77 18.04
N LEU A 247 29.81 26.77 17.61
CA LEU A 247 29.42 26.92 16.20
C LEU A 247 30.47 27.78 15.50
N ASP A 248 31.56 27.14 15.10
CA ASP A 248 32.68 27.77 14.40
C ASP A 248 33.05 27.00 13.11
N ASP A 249 33.98 27.55 12.36
CA ASP A 249 34.42 26.92 11.09
C ASP A 249 35.15 25.61 11.33
N ALA A 250 35.83 25.42 12.46
CA ALA A 250 36.47 24.15 12.79
C ALA A 250 35.43 23.06 13.01
N TRP A 251 34.30 23.38 13.68
CA TRP A 251 33.20 22.46 13.80
C TRP A 251 32.53 22.17 12.42
N ALA A 252 32.34 23.18 11.56
CA ALA A 252 31.75 22.99 10.24
C ALA A 252 32.56 22.02 9.39
N GLN A 253 33.89 22.09 9.41
CA GLN A 253 34.79 21.17 8.73
C GLN A 253 34.73 19.74 9.32
N MET A 254 34.53 19.60 10.62
CA MET A 254 34.41 18.30 11.27
C MET A 254 33.04 17.63 10.97
N ALA A 255 31.96 18.42 10.97
CA ALA A 255 30.58 17.94 10.90
C ALA A 255 30.04 17.83 9.47
N SER A 256 30.73 18.42 8.47
CA SER A 256 30.26 18.48 7.09
C SER A 256 31.44 18.52 6.09
N GLN A 257 31.10 18.64 4.81
CA GLN A 257 32.09 18.82 3.73
C GLN A 257 32.44 20.30 3.48
N PHE A 258 31.95 21.23 4.27
CA PHE A 258 32.13 22.67 4.07
C PHE A 258 33.21 23.23 4.99
N ASP A 259 33.94 24.24 4.50
CA ASP A 259 35.04 24.86 5.23
C ASP A 259 34.56 25.89 6.26
N THR A 260 33.36 26.46 6.09
CA THR A 260 32.83 27.52 6.94
C THR A 260 31.39 27.26 7.36
N VAL A 261 31.00 27.82 8.51
CA VAL A 261 29.60 27.83 8.98
C VAL A 261 28.68 28.53 7.94
N ALA A 262 29.16 29.54 7.27
CA ALA A 262 28.39 30.29 6.28
C ALA A 262 28.04 29.40 5.05
N GLU A 263 28.99 28.61 4.58
CA GLU A 263 28.76 27.66 3.48
C GLU A 263 27.80 26.53 3.89
N LEU A 264 27.96 25.99 5.10
CA LEU A 264 27.06 25.01 5.66
C LEU A 264 25.62 25.54 5.77
N LYS A 265 25.41 26.74 6.32
CA LYS A 265 24.10 27.38 6.40
C LYS A 265 23.48 27.62 5.03
N LYS A 266 24.29 28.05 4.05
CA LYS A 266 23.84 28.23 2.67
C LYS A 266 23.36 26.93 2.05
N ASP A 267 24.10 25.84 2.23
CA ASP A 267 23.71 24.52 1.72
C ASP A 267 22.41 24.02 2.40
N MET A 268 22.30 24.16 3.72
CA MET A 268 21.08 23.86 4.47
C MET A 268 19.88 24.66 3.98
N THR A 269 20.07 25.96 3.69
CA THR A 269 19.03 26.81 3.08
C THR A 269 18.55 26.23 1.76
N GLU A 270 19.48 25.82 0.89
CA GLU A 270 19.13 25.21 -0.40
C GLU A 270 18.49 23.80 -0.25
N GLN A 271 18.88 23.03 0.77
CA GLN A 271 18.23 21.74 1.08
C GLN A 271 16.79 21.95 1.55
N ILE A 272 16.56 22.87 2.51
CA ILE A 272 15.23 23.23 3.01
C ILE A 272 14.36 23.73 1.85
N LYS A 273 14.91 24.60 0.99
CA LYS A 273 14.20 25.12 -0.18
C LYS A 273 13.81 24.01 -1.15
N ARG A 274 14.71 23.06 -1.43
CA ARG A 274 14.41 21.88 -2.28
C ARG A 274 13.31 21.02 -1.66
N SER A 275 13.38 20.76 -0.36
CA SER A 275 12.34 20.00 0.36
C SER A 275 10.99 20.71 0.30
N LYS A 276 10.95 22.01 0.56
CA LYS A 276 9.73 22.82 0.45
C LYS A 276 9.19 22.88 -0.98
N SER A 277 10.07 22.95 -1.99
CA SER A 277 9.66 22.92 -3.39
C SER A 277 9.02 21.58 -3.76
N TYR A 278 9.57 20.49 -3.27
CA TYR A 278 8.96 19.17 -3.44
C TYR A 278 7.58 19.08 -2.77
N SER A 279 7.48 19.52 -1.51
CA SER A 279 6.20 19.54 -0.78
C SER A 279 5.17 20.46 -1.46
N GLN A 280 5.59 21.62 -2.00
CA GLN A 280 4.74 22.50 -2.78
C GLN A 280 4.21 21.83 -4.05
N GLY A 281 5.06 21.04 -4.73
CA GLY A 281 4.65 20.24 -5.88
C GLY A 281 3.58 19.19 -5.51
N LEU A 282 3.72 18.53 -4.36
CA LEU A 282 2.72 17.60 -3.86
C LEU A 282 1.40 18.31 -3.52
N GLN A 283 1.47 19.47 -2.85
CA GLN A 283 0.29 20.31 -2.54
C GLN A 283 -0.43 20.76 -3.82
N ALA A 284 0.33 21.24 -4.82
CA ALA A 284 -0.23 21.64 -6.10
C ALA A 284 -0.96 20.48 -6.80
N ARG A 285 -0.34 19.29 -6.78
CA ARG A 285 -0.91 18.08 -7.33
C ARG A 285 -2.22 17.71 -6.63
N GLU A 286 -2.26 17.74 -5.32
CA GLU A 286 -3.44 17.41 -4.53
C GLU A 286 -4.59 18.37 -4.83
N LEU A 287 -4.33 19.68 -4.76
CA LEU A 287 -5.32 20.72 -5.05
C LEU A 287 -5.85 20.63 -6.49
N LEU A 288 -4.97 20.35 -7.46
CA LEU A 288 -5.38 20.18 -8.85
C LEU A 288 -6.26 18.94 -9.03
N THR A 289 -5.90 17.85 -8.38
CA THR A 289 -6.68 16.60 -8.42
C THR A 289 -8.06 16.79 -7.78
N GLU A 290 -8.13 17.48 -6.65
CA GLU A 290 -9.39 17.83 -6.00
C GLU A 290 -10.27 18.71 -6.91
N GLN A 291 -9.67 19.72 -7.51
CA GLN A 291 -10.39 20.59 -8.45
C GLN A 291 -10.92 19.78 -9.65
N LEU A 292 -10.14 18.87 -10.20
CA LEU A 292 -10.57 17.98 -11.28
C LEU A 292 -11.74 17.09 -10.86
N LEU A 293 -11.69 16.51 -9.65
CA LEU A 293 -12.78 15.69 -9.12
C LEU A 293 -14.10 16.47 -8.93
N THR A 294 -14.04 17.79 -8.70
CA THR A 294 -15.24 18.60 -8.64
C THR A 294 -15.87 18.86 -10.02
N LEU A 295 -15.09 18.75 -11.10
CA LEU A 295 -15.52 19.00 -12.48
C LEU A 295 -16.01 17.75 -13.21
N VAL A 296 -15.74 16.56 -12.67
CA VAL A 296 -16.00 15.27 -13.32
C VAL A 296 -16.66 14.32 -12.35
N ASP A 297 -17.75 13.72 -12.79
CA ASP A 297 -18.35 12.59 -12.07
C ASP A 297 -17.55 11.33 -12.37
N VAL A 298 -16.93 10.76 -11.34
CA VAL A 298 -16.14 9.53 -11.40
C VAL A 298 -16.86 8.48 -10.57
N PRO A 299 -17.70 7.65 -11.20
CA PRO A 299 -18.41 6.60 -10.49
C PRO A 299 -17.44 5.52 -10.01
N VAL A 300 -17.60 5.10 -8.76
CA VAL A 300 -16.83 4.02 -8.13
C VAL A 300 -17.77 2.91 -7.74
N SER A 301 -17.33 1.67 -7.87
CA SER A 301 -18.09 0.49 -7.45
C SER A 301 -18.10 0.37 -5.92
N ASP A 302 -19.31 0.25 -5.35
CA ASP A 302 -19.47 -0.01 -3.91
C ASP A 302 -18.79 -1.34 -3.50
N GLU A 303 -18.77 -2.32 -4.39
CA GLU A 303 -18.12 -3.62 -4.13
C GLU A 303 -16.60 -3.47 -3.98
N LEU A 304 -15.96 -2.68 -4.86
CA LEU A 304 -14.52 -2.40 -4.76
C LEU A 304 -14.19 -1.65 -3.46
N VAL A 305 -14.98 -0.65 -3.11
CA VAL A 305 -14.81 0.13 -1.88
C VAL A 305 -14.98 -0.77 -0.66
N ASN A 306 -16.04 -1.57 -0.60
CA ASN A 306 -16.29 -2.47 0.51
C ASN A 306 -15.18 -3.53 0.69
N ASN A 307 -14.66 -4.07 -0.41
CA ASN A 307 -13.54 -5.02 -0.37
C ASN A 307 -12.25 -4.36 0.14
N ASP A 308 -12.03 -3.10 -0.18
CA ASP A 308 -10.87 -2.34 0.31
C ASP A 308 -11.00 -2.04 1.81
N ILE A 309 -12.18 -1.60 2.26
CA ILE A 309 -12.50 -1.40 3.68
C ILE A 309 -12.26 -2.68 4.48
N ALA A 310 -12.81 -3.81 4.01
CA ALA A 310 -12.68 -5.08 4.69
C ALA A 310 -11.19 -5.47 4.88
N ARG A 311 -10.39 -5.33 3.83
CA ARG A 311 -8.95 -5.63 3.87
C ARG A 311 -8.18 -4.67 4.79
N HIS A 312 -8.51 -3.38 4.76
CA HIS A 312 -7.88 -2.39 5.62
C HIS A 312 -8.13 -2.68 7.10
N LEU A 313 -9.39 -2.86 7.48
CA LEU A 313 -9.78 -3.15 8.86
C LEU A 313 -9.22 -4.50 9.35
N GLU A 314 -9.20 -5.53 8.48
CA GLU A 314 -8.58 -6.83 8.80
C GLU A 314 -7.10 -6.67 9.11
N SER A 315 -6.38 -5.83 8.35
CA SER A 315 -4.96 -5.56 8.60
C SER A 315 -4.69 -4.88 9.95
N GLU A 316 -5.67 -4.14 10.46
CA GLU A 316 -5.63 -3.48 11.78
C GLU A 316 -6.23 -4.34 12.91
N GLY A 317 -6.71 -5.53 12.59
CA GLY A 317 -7.40 -6.40 13.56
C GLY A 317 -8.77 -5.88 14.00
N LYS A 318 -9.40 -5.02 13.19
CA LYS A 318 -10.73 -4.43 13.42
C LYS A 318 -11.81 -5.13 12.61
N THR A 319 -13.08 -4.90 12.96
CA THR A 319 -14.25 -5.43 12.26
C THR A 319 -14.95 -4.33 11.45
N LEU A 320 -15.83 -4.72 10.54
CA LEU A 320 -16.62 -3.78 9.70
C LEU A 320 -17.55 -2.86 10.49
N ASP A 321 -17.87 -3.21 11.74
CA ASP A 321 -18.70 -2.40 12.63
C ASP A 321 -17.90 -1.31 13.39
N ASP A 322 -16.59 -1.24 13.20
CA ASP A 322 -15.73 -0.21 13.80
C ASP A 322 -16.06 1.16 13.21
N PRO A 323 -16.18 2.22 14.03
CA PRO A 323 -16.43 3.59 13.55
C PRO A 323 -15.41 4.07 12.51
N HIS A 324 -14.18 3.56 12.53
CA HIS A 324 -13.14 3.85 11.56
C HIS A 324 -13.51 3.43 10.12
N ALA A 325 -14.41 2.46 9.96
CA ALA A 325 -14.86 2.00 8.64
C ALA A 325 -15.42 3.12 7.76
N GLU A 326 -16.10 4.12 8.34
CA GLU A 326 -16.67 5.24 7.57
C GLU A 326 -15.58 6.20 7.07
N GLU A 327 -14.53 6.42 7.87
CA GLU A 327 -13.37 7.23 7.45
C GLU A 327 -12.62 6.52 6.31
N VAL A 328 -12.35 5.23 6.46
CA VAL A 328 -11.70 4.40 5.42
C VAL A 328 -12.53 4.40 4.14
N LYS A 329 -13.88 4.35 4.24
CA LYS A 329 -14.76 4.41 3.08
C LYS A 329 -14.59 5.70 2.28
N VAL A 330 -14.54 6.84 2.96
CA VAL A 330 -14.36 8.14 2.31
C VAL A 330 -12.99 8.20 1.60
N GLU A 331 -11.93 7.76 2.29
CA GLU A 331 -10.58 7.75 1.73
C GLU A 331 -10.44 6.78 0.56
N SER A 332 -10.95 5.55 0.68
CA SER A 332 -10.92 4.56 -0.39
C SER A 332 -11.70 5.03 -1.62
N THR A 333 -12.89 5.61 -1.41
CA THR A 333 -13.68 6.16 -2.52
C THR A 333 -12.92 7.26 -3.24
N LYS A 334 -12.35 8.23 -2.50
CA LYS A 334 -11.53 9.32 -3.08
C LYS A 334 -10.30 8.76 -3.80
N SER A 335 -9.63 7.77 -3.24
CA SER A 335 -8.47 7.13 -3.83
C SER A 335 -8.79 6.46 -5.16
N PHE A 336 -9.88 5.69 -5.24
CA PHE A 336 -10.34 5.08 -6.49
C PHE A 336 -10.74 6.13 -7.53
N GLN A 337 -11.45 7.18 -7.12
CA GLN A 337 -11.82 8.28 -8.03
C GLN A 337 -10.58 8.95 -8.64
N VAL A 338 -9.59 9.30 -7.80
CA VAL A 338 -8.32 9.88 -8.23
C VAL A 338 -7.61 8.95 -9.21
N GLN A 339 -7.47 7.67 -8.86
CA GLN A 339 -6.79 6.70 -9.72
C GLN A 339 -7.48 6.57 -11.09
N MET A 340 -8.81 6.44 -11.13
CA MET A 340 -9.56 6.33 -12.39
C MET A 340 -9.47 7.59 -13.24
N LEU A 341 -9.52 8.77 -12.60
CA LEU A 341 -9.37 10.06 -13.27
C LEU A 341 -7.99 10.21 -13.91
N LEU A 342 -6.94 9.90 -13.15
CA LEU A 342 -5.56 10.01 -13.63
C LEU A 342 -5.26 9.01 -14.75
N ASP A 343 -5.78 7.80 -14.64
CA ASP A 343 -5.67 6.79 -15.69
C ASP A 343 -6.36 7.26 -16.99
N ALA A 344 -7.54 7.89 -16.87
CA ALA A 344 -8.26 8.43 -18.02
C ALA A 344 -7.50 9.60 -18.68
N ILE A 345 -6.87 10.47 -17.86
CA ILE A 345 -6.03 11.58 -18.37
C ILE A 345 -4.80 11.01 -19.07
N ALA A 346 -4.10 10.06 -18.44
CA ALA A 346 -2.90 9.44 -19.00
C ALA A 346 -3.19 8.77 -20.36
N GLU A 347 -4.35 8.14 -20.49
CA GLU A 347 -4.78 7.53 -21.75
C GLU A 347 -5.09 8.58 -22.83
N LYS A 348 -5.82 9.65 -22.47
CA LYS A 348 -6.17 10.73 -23.38
C LYS A 348 -4.94 11.48 -23.89
N GLU A 349 -3.98 11.72 -23.03
CA GLU A 349 -2.73 12.44 -23.35
C GLU A 349 -1.64 11.50 -23.89
N GLU A 350 -1.95 10.20 -24.08
CA GLU A 350 -1.02 9.15 -24.55
C GLU A 350 0.30 9.09 -23.74
N VAL A 351 0.22 9.36 -22.44
CA VAL A 351 1.39 9.32 -21.55
C VAL A 351 1.92 7.89 -21.49
N ARG A 352 3.19 7.73 -21.85
CA ARG A 352 3.89 6.43 -21.83
C ARG A 352 5.10 6.50 -20.93
N VAL A 353 5.24 5.55 -20.05
CA VAL A 353 6.44 5.36 -19.24
C VAL A 353 7.49 4.68 -20.12
N ASN A 354 8.72 5.20 -20.12
CA ASN A 354 9.82 4.52 -20.77
C ASN A 354 10.41 3.42 -19.86
N GLU A 355 11.16 2.47 -20.46
CA GLU A 355 11.72 1.33 -19.72
C GLU A 355 12.66 1.76 -18.58
N ASN A 356 13.40 2.86 -18.74
CA ASN A 356 14.31 3.36 -17.69
C ASN A 356 13.54 3.89 -16.48
N GLU A 357 12.43 4.61 -16.69
CA GLU A 357 11.57 5.12 -15.61
C GLU A 357 10.90 3.98 -14.85
N LEU A 358 10.43 2.97 -15.59
CA LEU A 358 9.86 1.76 -14.97
C LEU A 358 10.91 1.04 -14.13
N LEU A 359 12.12 0.89 -14.65
CA LEU A 359 13.22 0.24 -13.94
C LEU A 359 13.61 1.01 -12.67
N GLN A 360 13.73 2.34 -12.74
CA GLN A 360 14.00 3.18 -11.59
C GLN A 360 12.91 3.05 -10.51
N TYR A 361 11.65 3.05 -10.93
CA TYR A 361 10.53 2.83 -10.01
C TYR A 361 10.59 1.46 -9.34
N LEU A 362 10.85 0.40 -10.09
CA LEU A 362 10.96 -0.95 -9.56
C LEU A 362 12.15 -1.09 -8.59
N MET A 363 13.27 -0.45 -8.89
CA MET A 363 14.43 -0.39 -7.98
C MET A 363 14.11 0.34 -6.68
N GLN A 364 13.42 1.47 -6.75
CA GLN A 364 13.00 2.21 -5.57
C GLN A 364 11.98 1.43 -4.74
N ALA A 365 10.99 0.81 -5.40
CA ALA A 365 10.00 -0.02 -4.73
C ALA A 365 10.64 -1.23 -4.04
N SER A 366 11.60 -1.91 -4.68
CA SER A 366 12.31 -3.04 -4.09
C SER A 366 13.03 -2.68 -2.79
N GLN A 367 13.64 -1.49 -2.73
CA GLN A 367 14.28 -0.97 -1.52
C GLN A 367 13.26 -0.78 -0.37
N SER A 368 12.06 -0.28 -0.69
CA SER A 368 10.99 -0.10 0.32
C SER A 368 10.49 -1.42 0.90
N TYR A 369 10.55 -2.51 0.12
CA TYR A 369 10.19 -3.85 0.57
C TYR A 369 11.37 -4.65 1.14
N GLY A 370 12.59 -4.10 1.11
CA GLY A 370 13.80 -4.81 1.56
C GLY A 370 14.17 -6.03 0.72
N ILE A 371 13.73 -6.07 -0.55
CA ILE A 371 13.94 -7.19 -1.50
C ILE A 371 14.97 -6.75 -2.54
N GLU A 372 15.83 -7.67 -2.95
CA GLU A 372 16.80 -7.42 -4.00
C GLU A 372 16.08 -7.09 -5.33
N PRO A 373 16.49 -6.02 -6.08
CA PRO A 373 15.75 -5.54 -7.25
C PRO A 373 15.50 -6.60 -8.33
N SER A 374 16.43 -7.49 -8.58
CA SER A 374 16.29 -8.55 -9.60
C SER A 374 15.24 -9.61 -9.20
N GLU A 375 15.12 -9.89 -7.91
CA GLU A 375 14.13 -10.81 -7.35
C GLU A 375 12.75 -10.15 -7.33
N PHE A 376 12.68 -8.88 -6.95
CA PHE A 376 11.44 -8.11 -6.96
C PHE A 376 10.83 -8.02 -8.37
N VAL A 377 11.65 -7.76 -9.40
CA VAL A 377 11.20 -7.73 -10.80
C VAL A 377 10.60 -9.08 -11.22
N LYS A 378 11.24 -10.20 -10.88
CA LYS A 378 10.72 -11.54 -11.20
C LYS A 378 9.36 -11.81 -10.54
N VAL A 379 9.22 -11.50 -9.24
CA VAL A 379 7.94 -11.66 -8.52
C VAL A 379 6.83 -10.82 -9.16
N VAL A 380 7.16 -9.60 -9.57
CA VAL A 380 6.19 -8.70 -10.23
C VAL A 380 5.81 -9.20 -11.62
N ASP A 381 6.75 -9.77 -12.37
CA ASP A 381 6.54 -10.33 -13.71
C ASP A 381 5.72 -11.63 -13.65
N GLU A 382 6.06 -12.55 -12.77
CA GLU A 382 5.33 -13.80 -12.54
C GLU A 382 3.87 -13.56 -12.12
N GLN A 383 3.60 -12.48 -11.40
CA GLN A 383 2.25 -12.08 -11.01
C GLN A 383 1.49 -11.33 -12.12
N GLY A 384 2.09 -11.12 -13.30
CA GLY A 384 1.51 -10.33 -14.40
C GLY A 384 1.23 -8.87 -14.03
N GLN A 385 1.97 -8.32 -13.05
CA GLN A 385 1.74 -6.97 -12.52
C GLN A 385 2.60 -5.90 -13.19
N VAL A 386 3.50 -6.26 -14.11
CA VAL A 386 4.37 -5.30 -14.82
C VAL A 386 3.52 -4.30 -15.60
N ASP A 387 2.51 -4.76 -16.33
CA ASP A 387 1.59 -3.90 -17.07
C ASP A 387 0.74 -3.00 -16.16
N ARG A 388 0.30 -3.51 -15.01
CA ARG A 388 -0.44 -2.71 -14.01
C ARG A 388 0.44 -1.63 -13.39
N LYS A 389 1.73 -1.92 -13.13
CA LYS A 389 2.68 -0.95 -12.57
C LYS A 389 3.10 0.11 -13.58
N SER A 390 3.26 -0.25 -14.86
CA SER A 390 3.50 0.73 -15.93
C SER A 390 2.30 1.65 -16.13
N THR A 391 1.07 1.15 -16.05
CA THR A 391 -0.15 1.97 -16.08
C THR A 391 -0.21 2.94 -14.90
N ARG A 392 0.15 2.48 -13.69
CA ARG A 392 0.18 3.33 -12.48
C ARG A 392 1.25 4.42 -12.54
N LEU A 393 2.40 4.15 -13.16
CA LEU A 393 3.43 5.14 -13.46
C LEU A 393 2.96 6.14 -14.51
N ASN A 394 2.29 5.69 -15.56
CA ASN A 394 1.67 6.56 -16.55
C ASN A 394 0.73 7.57 -15.89
N SER A 395 -0.11 7.11 -14.95
CA SER A 395 -1.03 7.98 -14.20
C SER A 395 -0.29 8.98 -13.31
N SER A 396 0.84 8.59 -12.71
CA SER A 396 1.66 9.52 -11.92
C SER A 396 2.38 10.56 -12.78
N HIS A 397 2.78 10.23 -14.01
CA HIS A 397 3.37 11.18 -14.96
C HIS A 397 2.36 12.16 -15.56
N ALA A 398 1.11 11.75 -15.76
CA ALA A 398 0.04 12.64 -16.21
C ALA A 398 -0.23 13.82 -15.26
N ASN A 399 0.24 13.72 -14.00
CA ASN A 399 0.12 14.78 -13.01
C ASN A 399 1.26 15.81 -13.03
N ILE A 400 2.34 15.56 -13.76
CA ILE A 400 3.55 16.40 -13.76
C ILE A 400 3.64 17.26 -15.01
N SER A 401 2.92 16.89 -16.08
CA SER A 401 2.82 17.66 -17.33
C SER A 401 1.62 18.59 -17.35
#